data_c05983345c8a294fe2506938faf40843
#
_entry.id   c05983345c8a294fe2506938faf40843
#
_cell.length_a   1.000
_cell.length_b   1.000
_cell.length_c   1.000
_cell.angle_alpha   90.00
_cell.angle_beta   90.00
_cell.angle_gamma   90.00
#
_symmetry.space_group_name_H-M   'P 1'
#
loop_
_entity.id
_entity.type
_entity.pdbx_description
1 polymer ?
#
loop_
_entity_poly.entity_id
_entity_poly.type
_entity_poly.pdbx_seq_one_letter_code
_entity_poly.pdbx_strand_id
1 'polypeptide(L)'
;MSPVKNLVAVLAMSLAAASVTHAEGGFSYRLSGFGTLGYAATDTNDVLLTNPNQIRGARENGSILVDSRIGGQLDLNFNQLLSATTQVVAKQDAKGDFRPQLEWAFLRYRLSPDWTVRAGRMGFDIYMLSEYRSLGFSYLWTRPPVEFYGPVAFDSFDGVDITYSTQVGDGTM
;
A
#
# COMPACT_ATOMS: atom_id res chain seq x y z
N MET A 1 34.71 -14.32 22.33
CA MET A 1 33.35 -14.14 21.74
C MET A 1 33.04 -12.63 21.81
N SER A 2 33.29 -11.91 20.73
CA SER A 2 32.90 -10.51 20.65
C SER A 2 31.36 -10.42 20.53
N PRO A 3 30.67 -9.49 21.22
CA PRO A 3 29.25 -9.32 21.05
C PRO A 3 29.00 -8.88 19.60
N VAL A 4 28.26 -9.67 18.87
CA VAL A 4 27.80 -9.34 17.51
C VAL A 4 26.87 -8.12 17.67
N LYS A 5 27.39 -6.96 17.33
CA LYS A 5 26.59 -5.75 17.26
C LYS A 5 25.87 -5.77 15.92
N ASN A 6 24.71 -6.42 15.85
CA ASN A 6 23.86 -6.37 14.67
C ASN A 6 23.24 -4.95 14.58
N LEU A 7 23.94 -4.03 13.96
CA LEU A 7 23.41 -2.72 13.65
C LEU A 7 22.64 -2.84 12.33
N VAL A 8 21.33 -2.83 12.41
CA VAL A 8 20.45 -2.68 11.25
C VAL A 8 20.08 -1.21 11.17
N ALA A 9 20.57 -0.51 10.16
CA ALA A 9 20.18 0.86 9.87
C ALA A 9 19.08 0.84 8.80
N VAL A 10 17.90 1.34 9.14
CA VAL A 10 16.80 1.57 8.19
C VAL A 10 16.43 3.03 8.27
N LEU A 11 16.59 3.73 7.16
CA LEU A 11 16.15 5.11 6.99
C LEU A 11 15.06 5.13 5.92
N ALA A 12 13.88 5.62 6.26
CA ALA A 12 12.80 5.81 5.29
C ALA A 12 12.29 7.24 5.34
N MET A 13 12.17 7.84 4.17
CA MET A 13 11.54 9.14 3.96
C MET A 13 10.29 8.93 3.12
N SER A 14 9.12 9.20 3.68
CA SER A 14 7.84 9.12 2.97
C SER A 14 7.42 10.50 2.52
N LEU A 15 7.08 10.63 1.24
CA LEU A 15 6.56 11.84 0.65
C LEU A 15 5.07 11.62 0.33
N ALA A 16 4.20 12.39 0.99
CA ALA A 16 2.82 12.51 0.57
C ALA A 16 2.79 13.44 -0.64
N ALA A 17 2.29 12.94 -1.77
CA ALA A 17 2.28 13.72 -2.99
C ALA A 17 1.05 14.62 -3.10
N ALA A 18 1.19 15.67 -3.91
CA ALA A 18 0.12 16.57 -4.28
C ALA A 18 -1.02 15.83 -4.98
N SER A 19 -2.27 16.14 -4.63
CA SER A 19 -3.43 15.69 -5.37
C SER A 19 -3.94 16.82 -6.25
N VAL A 20 -4.25 16.48 -7.51
CA VAL A 20 -4.95 17.37 -8.44
C VAL A 20 -6.38 16.87 -8.55
N THR A 21 -7.33 17.76 -8.26
CA THR A 21 -8.76 17.45 -8.36
C THR A 21 -9.39 18.36 -9.42
N HIS A 22 -10.19 17.78 -10.29
CA HIS A 22 -11.02 18.49 -11.25
C HIS A 22 -12.45 18.00 -11.15
N ALA A 23 -13.41 18.92 -11.22
CA ALA A 23 -14.83 18.60 -11.16
C ALA A 23 -15.59 19.43 -12.19
N GLU A 24 -16.42 18.79 -13.01
CA GLU A 24 -17.25 19.42 -14.02
C GLU A 24 -18.54 18.59 -14.21
N GLY A 25 -19.70 19.25 -14.11
CA GLY A 25 -20.99 18.68 -14.51
C GLY A 25 -21.37 17.32 -13.86
N GLY A 26 -20.95 17.07 -12.61
CA GLY A 26 -21.22 15.81 -11.89
C GLY A 26 -20.14 14.74 -12.08
N PHE A 27 -19.24 14.89 -13.05
CA PHE A 27 -18.02 14.08 -13.16
C PHE A 27 -16.87 14.76 -12.43
N SER A 28 -16.11 14.00 -11.68
CA SER A 28 -14.86 14.48 -11.08
C SER A 28 -13.78 13.43 -11.12
N TYR A 29 -12.53 13.85 -11.19
CA TYR A 29 -11.39 12.99 -11.01
C TYR A 29 -10.39 13.58 -10.02
N ARG A 30 -9.68 12.69 -9.35
CA ARG A 30 -8.57 13.03 -8.47
C ARG A 30 -7.38 12.15 -8.81
N LEU A 31 -6.27 12.78 -9.17
CA LEU A 31 -4.98 12.12 -9.34
C LEU A 31 -4.14 12.41 -8.11
N SER A 32 -3.64 11.37 -7.46
CA SER A 32 -2.75 11.47 -6.32
C SER A 32 -1.55 10.54 -6.49
N GLY A 33 -0.47 10.86 -5.81
CA GLY A 33 0.74 10.05 -5.85
C GLY A 33 1.39 9.99 -4.48
N PHE A 34 2.24 9.01 -4.25
CA PHE A 34 2.98 8.82 -3.03
C PHE A 34 4.30 8.13 -3.31
N GLY A 35 5.23 8.24 -2.38
CA GLY A 35 6.51 7.56 -2.49
C GLY A 35 7.18 7.39 -1.15
N THR A 36 8.01 6.37 -1.05
CA THR A 36 8.92 6.12 0.06
C THR A 36 10.28 5.82 -0.53
N LEU A 37 11.31 6.52 -0.07
CA LEU A 37 12.69 6.19 -0.34
C LEU A 37 13.27 5.56 0.94
N GLY A 38 13.69 4.31 0.85
CA GLY A 38 14.30 3.58 1.95
C GLY A 38 15.76 3.28 1.67
N TYR A 39 16.57 3.27 2.72
CA TYR A 39 17.93 2.74 2.70
C TYR A 39 18.06 1.74 3.86
N ALA A 40 18.57 0.56 3.56
CA ALA A 40 18.80 -0.49 4.55
C ALA A 40 20.21 -1.05 4.40
N ALA A 41 20.88 -1.31 5.52
CA ALA A 41 22.20 -1.94 5.57
C ALA A 41 22.30 -2.82 6.81
N THR A 42 23.14 -3.85 6.75
CA THR A 42 23.54 -4.69 7.89
C THR A 42 25.01 -4.47 8.18
N ASP A 43 25.47 -4.82 9.38
CA ASP A 43 26.88 -4.75 9.78
C ASP A 43 27.70 -5.96 9.33
N THR A 44 27.09 -6.90 8.63
CA THR A 44 27.72 -8.13 8.16
C THR A 44 27.13 -8.60 6.83
N ASN A 45 27.93 -9.31 6.06
CA ASN A 45 27.48 -9.96 4.82
C ASN A 45 26.81 -11.32 5.04
N ASP A 46 26.85 -11.86 6.28
CA ASP A 46 26.25 -13.15 6.59
C ASP A 46 24.73 -13.09 6.76
N VAL A 47 24.19 -11.89 6.95
CA VAL A 47 22.76 -11.65 7.12
C VAL A 47 22.22 -10.86 5.93
N LEU A 48 21.09 -11.32 5.40
CA LEU A 48 20.36 -10.63 4.34
C LEU A 48 19.07 -10.02 4.91
N LEU A 49 18.98 -8.70 4.91
CA LEU A 49 17.77 -7.98 5.32
C LEU A 49 16.82 -7.87 4.13
N THR A 50 15.70 -8.58 4.16
CA THR A 50 14.68 -8.57 3.11
C THR A 50 13.32 -8.21 3.67
N ASN A 51 12.41 -7.76 2.81
CA ASN A 51 10.97 -7.80 3.10
C ASN A 51 10.42 -9.22 2.80
N PRO A 52 9.29 -9.61 3.42
CA PRO A 52 8.60 -10.82 3.04
C PRO A 52 8.38 -10.88 1.53
N ASN A 53 8.57 -12.04 0.94
CA ASN A 53 8.43 -12.32 -0.49
C ASN A 53 9.46 -11.61 -1.41
N GLN A 54 10.57 -11.11 -0.89
CA GLN A 54 11.69 -10.59 -1.67
C GLN A 54 12.90 -11.52 -1.56
N ILE A 55 13.54 -11.84 -2.69
CA ILE A 55 14.77 -12.65 -2.73
C ILE A 55 16.04 -11.81 -2.68
N ARG A 56 15.94 -10.52 -2.99
CA ARG A 56 17.06 -9.56 -2.90
C ARG A 56 16.84 -8.63 -1.73
N GLY A 57 17.89 -8.41 -0.96
CA GLY A 57 17.84 -7.58 0.24
C GLY A 57 19.08 -6.72 0.40
N ALA A 58 19.21 -6.12 1.56
CA ALA A 58 20.36 -5.34 1.97
C ALA A 58 21.37 -6.21 2.72
N ARG A 59 22.64 -5.98 2.48
CA ARG A 59 23.80 -6.49 3.20
C ARG A 59 24.66 -5.32 3.68
N GLU A 60 25.91 -5.57 4.04
CA GLU A 60 26.88 -4.54 4.48
C GLU A 60 26.98 -3.37 3.46
N ASN A 61 26.93 -3.65 2.16
CA ASN A 61 26.97 -2.62 1.11
C ASN A 61 25.70 -1.74 1.03
N GLY A 62 24.65 -2.10 1.79
CA GLY A 62 23.37 -1.43 1.77
C GLY A 62 22.55 -1.67 0.50
N SER A 63 21.28 -1.27 0.56
CA SER A 63 20.35 -1.27 -0.57
C SER A 63 19.30 -0.20 -0.40
N ILE A 64 18.99 0.51 -1.48
CA ILE A 64 17.87 1.46 -1.55
C ILE A 64 16.57 0.81 -2.05
N LEU A 65 16.61 -0.45 -2.50
CA LEU A 65 15.47 -1.08 -3.16
C LEU A 65 14.51 -1.78 -2.19
N VAL A 66 14.99 -2.17 -1.00
CA VAL A 66 14.22 -3.02 -0.07
C VAL A 66 12.91 -2.37 0.37
N ASP A 67 12.94 -1.08 0.73
CA ASP A 67 11.78 -0.34 1.22
C ASP A 67 11.32 0.78 0.28
N SER A 68 12.04 0.99 -0.84
CA SER A 68 11.65 2.05 -1.78
C SER A 68 10.44 1.63 -2.60
N ARG A 69 9.52 2.58 -2.77
CA ARG A 69 8.31 2.41 -3.58
C ARG A 69 7.81 3.77 -4.05
N ILE A 70 7.16 3.78 -5.19
CA ILE A 70 6.48 4.95 -5.73
C ILE A 70 5.14 4.50 -6.33
N GLY A 71 4.08 5.23 -6.05
CA GLY A 71 2.75 4.88 -6.53
C GLY A 71 1.95 6.09 -6.97
N GLY A 72 0.96 5.81 -7.81
CA GLY A 72 -0.04 6.76 -8.26
C GLY A 72 -1.42 6.15 -8.18
N GLN A 73 -2.40 6.98 -7.84
CA GLN A 73 -3.80 6.61 -7.74
C GLN A 73 -4.65 7.59 -8.53
N LEU A 74 -5.59 7.05 -9.28
CA LEU A 74 -6.62 7.77 -9.99
C LEU A 74 -7.98 7.37 -9.44
N ASP A 75 -8.71 8.34 -8.89
CA ASP A 75 -10.10 8.20 -8.47
C ASP A 75 -10.99 8.95 -9.48
N LEU A 76 -11.98 8.26 -10.02
CA LEU A 76 -12.97 8.77 -10.96
C LEU A 76 -14.35 8.69 -10.29
N ASN A 77 -15.07 9.80 -10.24
CA ASN A 77 -16.48 9.84 -9.82
C ASN A 77 -17.33 10.18 -11.04
N PHE A 78 -18.08 9.22 -11.54
CA PHE A 78 -18.96 9.41 -12.69
C PHE A 78 -20.24 10.11 -12.31
N ASN A 79 -20.75 9.83 -11.11
CA ASN A 79 -21.90 10.46 -10.48
C ASN A 79 -21.91 10.15 -8.97
N GLN A 80 -23.01 10.48 -8.28
CA GLN A 80 -23.15 10.25 -6.82
C GLN A 80 -23.18 8.76 -6.42
N LEU A 81 -23.47 7.86 -7.36
CA LEU A 81 -23.62 6.43 -7.10
C LEU A 81 -22.44 5.59 -7.61
N LEU A 82 -21.80 6.01 -8.71
CA LEU A 82 -20.77 5.22 -9.40
C LEU A 82 -19.42 5.93 -9.38
N SER A 83 -18.41 5.23 -8.92
CA SER A 83 -17.01 5.65 -8.96
C SER A 83 -16.08 4.51 -9.33
N ALA A 84 -14.87 4.85 -9.77
CA ALA A 84 -13.78 3.90 -10.04
C ALA A 84 -12.50 4.36 -9.37
N THR A 85 -11.69 3.42 -8.93
CA THR A 85 -10.36 3.69 -8.38
C THR A 85 -9.35 2.77 -9.04
N THR A 86 -8.22 3.35 -9.46
CA THR A 86 -7.07 2.60 -9.97
C THR A 86 -5.82 3.05 -9.26
N GLN A 87 -4.99 2.11 -8.77
CA GLN A 87 -3.71 2.38 -8.11
C GLN A 87 -2.63 1.49 -8.69
N VAL A 88 -1.51 2.09 -9.06
CA VAL A 88 -0.30 1.41 -9.53
C VAL A 88 0.85 1.76 -8.59
N VAL A 89 1.60 0.77 -8.16
CA VAL A 89 2.75 0.93 -7.27
C VAL A 89 3.97 0.24 -7.90
N ALA A 90 5.05 0.99 -8.10
CA ALA A 90 6.34 0.42 -8.45
C ALA A 90 7.12 0.13 -7.16
N LYS A 91 7.46 -1.11 -6.96
CA LYS A 91 8.22 -1.64 -5.81
C LYS A 91 9.03 -2.87 -6.24
N GLN A 92 9.94 -3.32 -5.38
CA GLN A 92 10.67 -4.55 -5.63
C GLN A 92 9.73 -5.75 -5.56
N ASP A 93 9.72 -6.54 -6.61
CA ASP A 93 8.91 -7.78 -6.70
C ASP A 93 9.62 -8.98 -6.06
N ALA A 94 8.93 -10.16 -6.06
CA ALA A 94 9.48 -11.40 -5.55
C ALA A 94 10.74 -11.89 -6.31
N LYS A 95 10.97 -11.41 -7.55
CA LYS A 95 12.17 -11.75 -8.34
C LYS A 95 13.33 -10.77 -8.08
N GLY A 96 13.08 -9.72 -7.30
CA GLY A 96 14.06 -8.70 -6.97
C GLY A 96 14.16 -7.59 -8.02
N ASP A 97 13.23 -7.50 -8.95
CA ASP A 97 13.15 -6.42 -9.92
C ASP A 97 12.22 -5.30 -9.44
N PHE A 98 12.60 -4.06 -9.73
CA PHE A 98 11.74 -2.91 -9.43
C PHE A 98 10.74 -2.71 -10.57
N ARG A 99 9.46 -3.04 -10.34
CA ARG A 99 8.43 -3.04 -11.38
C ARG A 99 7.12 -2.41 -10.92
N PRO A 100 6.37 -1.77 -11.84
CA PRO A 100 5.01 -1.33 -11.56
C PRO A 100 4.08 -2.55 -11.43
N GLN A 101 3.22 -2.50 -10.42
CA GLN A 101 2.21 -3.51 -10.12
C GLN A 101 0.86 -2.81 -9.95
N LEU A 102 -0.17 -3.37 -10.56
CA LEU A 102 -1.54 -2.91 -10.38
C LEU A 102 -2.07 -3.44 -9.05
N GLU A 103 -2.14 -2.58 -8.03
CA GLU A 103 -2.65 -2.95 -6.72
C GLU A 103 -4.16 -2.87 -6.65
N TRP A 104 -4.76 -1.78 -7.19
CA TRP A 104 -6.20 -1.59 -7.20
C TRP A 104 -6.69 -1.24 -8.60
N ALA A 105 -7.83 -1.81 -8.97
CA ALA A 105 -8.60 -1.45 -10.16
C ALA A 105 -10.04 -1.93 -9.98
N PHE A 106 -10.91 -1.13 -9.37
CA PHE A 106 -12.27 -1.52 -9.04
C PHE A 106 -13.29 -0.42 -9.32
N LEU A 107 -14.50 -0.85 -9.58
CA LEU A 107 -15.71 -0.01 -9.60
C LEU A 107 -16.39 -0.09 -8.24
N ARG A 108 -16.91 1.04 -7.77
CA ARG A 108 -17.73 1.16 -6.57
C ARG A 108 -19.10 1.67 -6.97
N TYR A 109 -20.13 0.94 -6.55
CA TYR A 109 -21.51 1.33 -6.76
C TYR A 109 -22.25 1.42 -5.42
N ARG A 110 -22.84 2.58 -5.12
CA ARG A 110 -23.64 2.82 -3.92
C ARG A 110 -25.09 2.46 -4.23
N LEU A 111 -25.54 1.32 -3.73
CA LEU A 111 -26.91 0.83 -3.89
C LEU A 111 -27.92 1.67 -3.09
N SER A 112 -27.53 2.04 -1.88
CA SER A 112 -28.30 2.88 -0.96
C SER A 112 -27.33 3.64 -0.03
N PRO A 113 -27.81 4.53 0.86
CA PRO A 113 -26.94 5.17 1.87
C PRO A 113 -26.14 4.16 2.70
N ASP A 114 -26.72 2.99 2.97
CA ASP A 114 -26.13 1.98 3.85
C ASP A 114 -25.38 0.87 3.10
N TRP A 115 -25.63 0.68 1.81
CA TRP A 115 -25.09 -0.43 1.04
C TRP A 115 -24.18 0.04 -0.08
N THR A 116 -22.97 -0.48 -0.11
CA THR A 116 -21.97 -0.24 -1.18
C THR A 116 -21.45 -1.57 -1.70
N VAL A 117 -21.33 -1.70 -3.01
CA VAL A 117 -20.72 -2.84 -3.70
C VAL A 117 -19.47 -2.37 -4.42
N ARG A 118 -18.37 -3.12 -4.29
CA ARG A 118 -17.16 -2.94 -5.09
C ARG A 118 -16.92 -4.19 -5.92
N ALA A 119 -16.43 -4.04 -7.15
CA ALA A 119 -16.09 -5.14 -8.04
C ALA A 119 -14.81 -4.83 -8.81
N GLY A 120 -13.88 -5.78 -8.86
CA GLY A 120 -12.60 -5.66 -9.53
C GLY A 120 -11.43 -6.11 -8.66
N ARG A 121 -10.26 -5.52 -8.88
CA ARG A 121 -9.07 -5.75 -8.07
C ARG A 121 -9.04 -4.81 -6.88
N MET A 122 -9.01 -5.37 -5.67
CA MET A 122 -9.08 -4.64 -4.41
C MET A 122 -7.96 -5.05 -3.48
N GLY A 123 -7.58 -4.18 -2.55
CA GLY A 123 -6.68 -4.51 -1.45
C GLY A 123 -7.30 -5.58 -0.55
N PHE A 124 -6.45 -6.42 0.02
CA PHE A 124 -6.89 -7.52 0.89
C PHE A 124 -6.95 -7.01 2.34
N ASP A 125 -8.15 -6.72 2.82
CA ASP A 125 -8.41 -6.13 4.13
C ASP A 125 -8.65 -7.21 5.21
N ILE A 126 -7.58 -7.97 5.55
CA ILE A 126 -7.64 -8.97 6.64
C ILE A 126 -7.29 -8.35 8.00
N TYR A 127 -6.36 -7.40 8.02
CA TYR A 127 -5.89 -6.71 9.22
C TYR A 127 -6.10 -5.22 9.08
N MET A 128 -6.17 -4.53 10.20
CA MET A 128 -6.26 -3.07 10.23
C MET A 128 -5.17 -2.45 9.33
N LEU A 129 -5.57 -1.62 8.36
CA LEU A 129 -4.69 -0.94 7.41
C LEU A 129 -3.96 -1.86 6.41
N SER A 130 -4.32 -3.15 6.29
CA SER A 130 -3.66 -4.06 5.33
C SER A 130 -3.87 -3.63 3.88
N GLU A 131 -4.98 -3.00 3.56
CA GLU A 131 -5.27 -2.34 2.28
C GLU A 131 -4.24 -1.25 1.93
N TYR A 132 -3.73 -0.54 2.94
CA TYR A 132 -2.83 0.62 2.79
C TYR A 132 -1.36 0.30 3.03
N ARG A 133 -0.96 -0.97 3.05
CA ARG A 133 0.42 -1.36 3.38
C ARG A 133 1.48 -0.82 2.42
N SER A 134 1.10 -0.42 1.22
CA SER A 134 1.99 0.25 0.27
C SER A 134 2.16 1.75 0.54
N LEU A 135 1.33 2.35 1.42
CA LEU A 135 1.38 3.75 1.79
C LEU A 135 2.26 3.93 3.03
N GLY A 136 3.53 4.25 2.86
CA GLY A 136 4.49 4.37 3.97
C GLY A 136 4.10 5.39 5.03
N PHE A 137 3.38 6.45 4.67
CA PHE A 137 2.90 7.47 5.62
C PHE A 137 1.67 7.04 6.45
N SER A 138 1.03 5.92 6.11
CA SER A 138 -0.10 5.38 6.88
C SER A 138 0.33 4.68 8.17
N TYR A 139 1.62 4.47 8.35
CA TYR A 139 2.19 3.79 9.50
C TYR A 139 3.15 4.69 10.25
N LEU A 140 3.21 4.51 11.57
CA LEU A 140 4.19 5.18 12.44
C LEU A 140 5.59 4.54 12.35
N TRP A 141 5.70 3.37 11.76
CA TRP A 141 6.95 2.64 11.58
C TRP A 141 7.26 2.40 10.11
N THR A 142 8.52 2.17 9.84
CA THR A 142 9.07 2.03 8.48
C THR A 142 8.45 0.88 7.70
N ARG A 143 8.05 -0.20 8.42
CA ARG A 143 7.42 -1.39 7.86
C ARG A 143 6.28 -1.86 8.76
N PRO A 144 5.19 -2.40 8.18
CA PRO A 144 4.21 -3.15 8.97
C PRO A 144 4.90 -4.32 9.70
N PRO A 145 4.46 -4.68 10.91
CA PRO A 145 5.01 -5.84 11.64
C PRO A 145 4.97 -7.11 10.79
N VAL A 146 6.15 -7.71 10.56
CA VAL A 146 6.31 -8.86 9.67
C VAL A 146 5.56 -10.09 10.19
N GLU A 147 5.41 -10.19 11.50
CA GLU A 147 4.72 -11.28 12.18
C GLU A 147 3.24 -11.36 11.81
N PHE A 148 2.62 -10.21 11.55
CA PHE A 148 1.21 -10.12 11.17
C PHE A 148 1.01 -10.07 9.65
N TYR A 149 1.79 -9.27 8.96
CA TYR A 149 1.59 -8.99 7.53
C TYR A 149 2.43 -9.91 6.63
N GLY A 150 3.50 -10.51 7.16
CA GLY A 150 4.39 -11.41 6.42
C GLY A 150 3.72 -12.70 5.93
N PRO A 151 2.87 -13.39 6.73
CA PRO A 151 2.19 -14.60 6.29
C PRO A 151 1.20 -14.38 5.14
N VAL A 152 0.71 -13.14 4.96
CA VAL A 152 -0.21 -12.81 3.86
C VAL A 152 0.60 -12.36 2.64
N ALA A 153 0.80 -13.29 1.73
CA ALA A 153 1.61 -13.10 0.53
C ALA A 153 0.93 -12.23 -0.56
N PHE A 154 -0.37 -11.95 -0.43
CA PHE A 154 -1.13 -11.23 -1.45
C PHE A 154 -1.34 -9.77 -1.04
N ASP A 155 -1.14 -8.86 -1.97
CA ASP A 155 -1.42 -7.43 -1.80
C ASP A 155 -2.84 -7.09 -2.23
N SER A 156 -3.42 -7.87 -3.17
CA SER A 156 -4.73 -7.65 -3.76
C SER A 156 -5.40 -8.96 -4.14
N PHE A 157 -6.70 -8.91 -4.35
CA PHE A 157 -7.52 -9.99 -4.88
C PHE A 157 -8.49 -9.45 -5.95
N ASP A 158 -8.90 -10.31 -6.86
CA ASP A 158 -9.91 -10.01 -7.87
C ASP A 158 -11.24 -10.60 -7.41
N GLY A 159 -12.28 -9.75 -7.26
CA GLY A 159 -13.55 -10.20 -6.72
C GLY A 159 -14.61 -9.13 -6.60
N VAL A 160 -15.59 -9.43 -5.77
CA VAL A 160 -16.68 -8.51 -5.40
C VAL A 160 -16.78 -8.48 -3.89
N ASP A 161 -16.93 -7.31 -3.31
CA ASP A 161 -17.30 -7.13 -1.92
C ASP A 161 -18.58 -6.31 -1.77
N ILE A 162 -19.22 -6.48 -0.64
CA ILE A 162 -20.43 -5.75 -0.24
C ILE A 162 -20.20 -5.23 1.17
N THR A 163 -20.29 -3.91 1.32
CA THR A 163 -20.18 -3.25 2.62
C THR A 163 -21.54 -2.73 3.05
N TYR A 164 -21.92 -3.06 4.29
CA TYR A 164 -23.09 -2.50 4.98
C TYR A 164 -22.60 -1.58 6.09
N SER A 165 -23.09 -0.34 6.09
CA SER A 165 -22.79 0.67 7.11
C SER A 165 -24.10 1.20 7.68
N THR A 166 -24.27 1.15 9.00
CA THR A 166 -25.42 1.72 9.67
C THR A 166 -24.99 2.65 10.80
N GLN A 167 -25.76 3.70 11.05
CA GLN A 167 -25.57 4.55 12.21
C GLN A 167 -26.33 3.93 13.42
N VAL A 168 -25.61 3.64 14.48
CA VAL A 168 -26.19 3.15 15.73
C VAL A 168 -26.08 4.24 16.79
N GLY A 169 -27.20 4.91 17.07
CA GLY A 169 -27.24 6.04 18.01
C GLY A 169 -26.51 7.28 17.49
N ASP A 170 -26.18 8.22 18.38
CA ASP A 170 -25.46 9.46 18.07
C ASP A 170 -23.94 9.25 17.85
N GLY A 171 -23.47 8.02 17.77
CA GLY A 171 -22.07 7.65 17.53
C GLY A 171 -21.91 6.92 16.19
N THR A 172 -20.99 7.39 15.36
CA THR A 172 -20.50 6.65 14.19
C THR A 172 -19.57 5.54 14.70
N MET A 173 -19.88 4.28 14.43
CA MET A 173 -18.92 3.18 14.56
C MET A 173 -18.13 3.01 13.29
#